data_6f96629897f77ef73596a331ae5c0af0
#
_entry.id   6f96629897f77ef73596a331ae5c0af0
#
_cell.length_a   1.000
_cell.length_b   1.000
_cell.length_c   1.000
_cell.angle_alpha   90.00
_cell.angle_beta   90.00
_cell.angle_gamma   90.00
#
_symmetry.space_group_name_H-M   'P 1'
#
loop_
_entity.id
_entity.type
_entity.pdbx_description
1 polymer ?
#
loop_
_entity_poly.entity_id
_entity_poly.type
_entity_poly.pdbx_seq_one_letter_code
_entity_poly.pdbx_strand_id
1 'polypeptide(L)'
;MKHALLLLCDLKIEDLNRWITFVTGHNFFIYIHLDISLKRQKNKILHSEQVLGVYSMFNVHSRKTGRLDAILYLLNMASTHNSYDYIHILDAKDFPLKGLEELNQFCCTCSEREFMEVRPLSKLNYPLYYEGKYQMSITGKYADFLINSCSLGYSLYSQITHFPYPETIFLP
;
A
#
# COMPACT_ATOMS: atom_id res chain seq x y z
N MET A 1 10.37 2.79 15.78
CA MET A 1 8.99 2.50 15.30
C MET A 1 8.98 1.20 14.52
N LYS A 2 7.81 0.58 14.39
CA LYS A 2 7.58 -0.63 13.59
C LYS A 2 6.83 -0.26 12.32
N HIS A 3 7.40 -0.59 11.19
CA HIS A 3 6.87 -0.19 9.88
C HIS A 3 6.41 -1.40 9.06
N ALA A 4 5.30 -1.26 8.32
CA ALA A 4 4.91 -2.19 7.27
C ALA A 4 5.10 -1.55 5.90
N LEU A 5 5.67 -2.29 4.95
CA LEU A 5 5.77 -1.93 3.55
C LEU A 5 4.81 -2.81 2.75
N LEU A 6 3.78 -2.21 2.16
CA LEU A 6 2.84 -2.88 1.27
C LEU A 6 3.30 -2.64 -0.16
N LEU A 7 3.96 -3.63 -0.75
CA LEU A 7 4.59 -3.50 -2.07
C LEU A 7 3.71 -4.13 -3.15
N LEU A 8 3.30 -3.33 -4.13
CA LEU A 8 2.65 -3.78 -5.35
C LEU A 8 3.70 -4.01 -6.44
N CYS A 9 3.73 -5.20 -7.02
CA CYS A 9 4.66 -5.55 -8.09
C CYS A 9 3.91 -6.00 -9.33
N ASP A 10 4.02 -5.22 -10.39
CA ASP A 10 3.36 -5.46 -11.68
C ASP A 10 4.33 -5.78 -12.83
N LEU A 11 5.65 -5.60 -12.65
CA LEU A 11 6.64 -5.71 -13.72
C LEU A 11 7.81 -6.64 -13.40
N LYS A 12 8.61 -6.35 -12.37
CA LYS A 12 9.91 -7.00 -12.14
C LYS A 12 10.08 -7.50 -10.71
N ILE A 13 10.42 -8.75 -10.56
CA ILE A 13 10.74 -9.37 -9.25
C ILE A 13 12.03 -8.81 -8.67
N GLU A 14 12.96 -8.40 -9.51
CA GLU A 14 14.24 -7.79 -9.11
C GLU A 14 14.03 -6.54 -8.24
N ASP A 15 13.00 -5.76 -8.52
CA ASP A 15 12.67 -4.58 -7.71
C ASP A 15 12.24 -4.98 -6.29
N LEU A 16 11.45 -6.06 -6.14
CA LEU A 16 11.12 -6.61 -4.83
C LEU A 16 12.35 -7.11 -4.08
N ASN A 17 13.25 -7.82 -4.77
CA ASN A 17 14.46 -8.36 -4.15
C ASN A 17 15.38 -7.25 -3.65
N ARG A 18 15.42 -6.11 -4.35
CA ARG A 18 16.12 -4.90 -3.86
C ARG A 18 15.52 -4.39 -2.55
N TRP A 19 14.20 -4.30 -2.46
CA TRP A 19 13.50 -3.92 -1.23
C TRP A 19 13.80 -4.88 -0.09
N ILE A 20 13.72 -6.21 -0.33
CA ILE A 20 13.99 -7.23 0.68
C ILE A 20 15.41 -7.07 1.24
N THR A 21 16.40 -6.93 0.35
CA THR A 21 17.80 -6.71 0.76
C THR A 21 17.96 -5.41 1.54
N PHE A 22 17.27 -4.34 1.12
CA PHE A 22 17.38 -3.02 1.74
C PHE A 22 16.82 -2.99 3.17
N VAL A 23 15.74 -3.73 3.46
CA VAL A 23 15.12 -3.73 4.80
C VAL A 23 15.75 -4.73 5.77
N THR A 24 16.61 -5.64 5.27
CA THR A 24 17.22 -6.68 6.11
C THR A 24 17.94 -6.07 7.32
N GLY A 25 17.63 -6.57 8.51
CA GLY A 25 18.19 -6.09 9.77
C GLY A 25 17.53 -4.84 10.35
N HIS A 26 16.49 -4.31 9.70
CA HIS A 26 15.71 -3.16 10.17
C HIS A 26 14.32 -3.56 10.66
N ASN A 27 13.65 -2.69 11.42
CA ASN A 27 12.30 -2.93 11.93
C ASN A 27 11.21 -2.58 10.90
N PHE A 28 11.43 -3.05 9.66
CA PHE A 28 10.54 -2.89 8.52
C PHE A 28 10.10 -4.29 8.06
N PHE A 29 8.79 -4.47 7.87
CA PHE A 29 8.19 -5.73 7.47
C PHE A 29 7.48 -5.58 6.13
N ILE A 30 7.56 -6.57 5.26
CA ILE A 30 7.09 -6.50 3.89
C ILE A 30 5.90 -7.42 3.68
N TYR A 31 4.85 -6.87 3.09
CA TYR A 31 3.73 -7.59 2.50
C TYR A 31 3.72 -7.32 1.00
N ILE A 32 3.73 -8.36 0.19
CA ILE A 32 3.88 -8.27 -1.25
C ILE A 32 2.60 -8.72 -1.93
N HIS A 33 2.10 -7.92 -2.88
CA HIS A 33 1.16 -8.38 -3.87
C HIS A 33 1.80 -8.38 -5.26
N LEU A 34 1.97 -9.56 -5.84
CA LEU A 34 2.37 -9.71 -7.24
C LEU A 34 1.14 -9.57 -8.14
N ASP A 35 1.29 -8.90 -9.26
CA ASP A 35 0.29 -9.02 -10.33
C ASP A 35 0.07 -10.51 -10.66
N ILE A 36 -1.16 -10.86 -11.00
CA ILE A 36 -1.53 -12.25 -11.28
C ILE A 36 -0.68 -12.87 -12.41
N SER A 37 -0.22 -12.05 -13.37
CA SER A 37 0.67 -12.48 -14.45
C SER A 37 2.04 -12.94 -13.95
N LEU A 38 2.50 -12.42 -12.81
CA LEU A 38 3.79 -12.77 -12.19
C LEU A 38 3.70 -13.94 -11.21
N LYS A 39 2.51 -14.52 -11.00
CA LYS A 39 2.28 -15.60 -10.02
C LYS A 39 3.30 -16.74 -10.11
N ARG A 40 3.67 -17.12 -11.34
CA ARG A 40 4.63 -18.22 -11.60
C ARG A 40 6.07 -17.89 -11.21
N GLN A 41 6.38 -16.62 -10.97
CA GLN A 41 7.71 -16.13 -10.59
C GLN A 41 7.90 -15.97 -9.08
N LYS A 42 6.91 -16.36 -8.28
CA LYS A 42 6.95 -16.25 -6.81
C LYS A 42 8.20 -16.90 -6.21
N ASN A 43 8.68 -17.99 -6.80
CA ASN A 43 9.89 -18.71 -6.37
C ASN A 43 11.20 -17.93 -6.58
N LYS A 44 11.19 -16.82 -7.33
CA LYS A 44 12.36 -15.95 -7.54
C LYS A 44 12.50 -14.86 -6.46
N ILE A 45 11.53 -14.75 -5.56
CA ILE A 45 11.56 -13.79 -4.45
C ILE A 45 12.52 -14.29 -3.38
N LEU A 46 13.40 -13.42 -2.92
CA LEU A 46 14.35 -13.74 -1.85
C LEU A 46 13.61 -14.07 -0.55
N HIS A 47 14.11 -15.08 0.15
CA HIS A 47 13.65 -15.42 1.48
C HIS A 47 14.21 -14.44 2.51
N SER A 48 13.35 -13.92 3.37
CA SER A 48 13.71 -13.05 4.49
C SER A 48 12.65 -13.13 5.56
N GLU A 49 13.06 -13.03 6.82
CA GLU A 49 12.15 -12.97 7.97
C GLU A 49 11.29 -11.70 7.99
N GLN A 50 11.72 -10.64 7.30
CA GLN A 50 10.94 -9.43 7.13
C GLN A 50 9.80 -9.58 6.13
N VAL A 51 9.80 -10.62 5.27
CA VAL A 51 8.72 -10.88 4.30
C VAL A 51 7.63 -11.71 4.98
N LEU A 52 6.56 -11.06 5.43
CA LEU A 52 5.48 -11.71 6.17
C LEU A 52 4.38 -12.29 5.28
N GLY A 53 4.30 -11.87 4.02
CA GLY A 53 3.34 -12.43 3.09
C GLY A 53 3.61 -12.09 1.63
N VAL A 54 3.35 -13.07 0.74
CA VAL A 54 3.43 -12.92 -0.72
C VAL A 54 2.15 -13.45 -1.35
N TYR A 55 1.38 -12.55 -1.93
CA TYR A 55 0.06 -12.81 -2.50
C TYR A 55 0.05 -12.53 -4.00
N SER A 56 -0.87 -13.15 -4.75
CA SER A 56 -1.03 -12.92 -6.19
C SER A 56 -2.45 -13.33 -6.60
N MET A 57 -3.41 -12.48 -6.34
CA MET A 57 -4.83 -12.75 -6.57
C MET A 57 -5.47 -11.78 -7.56
N PHE A 58 -4.96 -10.57 -7.64
CA PHE A 58 -5.54 -9.48 -8.42
C PHE A 58 -4.64 -9.05 -9.57
N ASN A 59 -5.25 -8.54 -10.64
CA ASN A 59 -4.54 -7.88 -11.74
C ASN A 59 -4.34 -6.40 -11.39
N VAL A 60 -3.17 -6.06 -10.88
CA VAL A 60 -2.84 -4.69 -10.46
C VAL A 60 -2.42 -3.78 -11.60
N HIS A 61 -2.19 -4.34 -12.80
CA HIS A 61 -1.86 -3.59 -14.00
C HIS A 61 -3.11 -3.05 -14.72
N SER A 62 -4.29 -3.57 -14.41
CA SER A 62 -5.52 -3.16 -15.07
C SER A 62 -6.03 -1.81 -14.52
N ARG A 63 -6.72 -1.05 -15.39
CA ARG A 63 -7.43 0.20 -15.01
C ARG A 63 -8.75 -0.06 -14.25
N LYS A 64 -8.89 -1.21 -13.62
CA LYS A 64 -10.06 -1.62 -12.84
C LYS A 64 -9.70 -1.64 -11.35
N THR A 65 -10.54 -2.24 -10.56
CA THR A 65 -10.42 -2.31 -9.10
C THR A 65 -9.23 -3.12 -8.59
N GLY A 66 -8.56 -3.92 -9.43
CA GLY A 66 -7.56 -4.88 -8.99
C GLY A 66 -6.41 -4.30 -8.15
N ARG A 67 -6.01 -3.05 -8.42
CA ARG A 67 -5.00 -2.36 -7.60
C ARG A 67 -5.57 -1.98 -6.24
N LEU A 68 -6.78 -1.42 -6.20
CA LEU A 68 -7.48 -1.12 -4.96
C LEU A 68 -7.71 -2.37 -4.13
N ASP A 69 -8.18 -3.46 -4.77
CA ASP A 69 -8.41 -4.75 -4.10
C ASP A 69 -7.11 -5.29 -3.48
N ALA A 70 -5.99 -5.19 -4.20
CA ALA A 70 -4.68 -5.59 -3.71
C ALA A 70 -4.24 -4.75 -2.49
N ILE A 71 -4.41 -3.43 -2.54
CA ILE A 71 -4.08 -2.52 -1.44
C ILE A 71 -4.92 -2.86 -0.20
N LEU A 72 -6.24 -2.96 -0.33
CA LEU A 72 -7.13 -3.27 0.77
C LEU A 72 -6.84 -4.65 1.38
N TYR A 73 -6.53 -5.63 0.52
CA TYR A 73 -6.13 -6.94 0.98
C TYR A 73 -4.84 -6.90 1.79
N LEU A 74 -3.79 -6.21 1.30
CA LEU A 74 -2.53 -6.09 2.01
C LEU A 74 -2.68 -5.31 3.32
N LEU A 75 -3.48 -4.24 3.34
CA LEU A 75 -3.81 -3.50 4.57
C LEU A 75 -4.44 -4.42 5.61
N ASN A 76 -5.45 -5.19 5.22
CA ASN A 76 -6.11 -6.14 6.10
C ASN A 76 -5.13 -7.19 6.65
N MET A 77 -4.26 -7.74 5.80
CA MET A 77 -3.25 -8.72 6.22
C MET A 77 -2.24 -8.11 7.19
N ALA A 78 -1.78 -6.88 6.95
CA ALA A 78 -0.86 -6.20 7.83
C ALA A 78 -1.47 -5.94 9.21
N SER A 79 -2.69 -5.37 9.26
CA SER A 79 -3.39 -5.08 10.53
C SER A 79 -3.79 -6.34 11.30
N THR A 80 -4.06 -7.45 10.61
CA THR A 80 -4.39 -8.73 11.27
C THR A 80 -3.17 -9.39 11.89
N HIS A 81 -2.01 -9.28 11.24
CA HIS A 81 -0.79 -9.96 11.71
C HIS A 81 -0.09 -9.23 12.85
N ASN A 82 -0.07 -7.90 12.82
CA ASN A 82 0.66 -7.09 13.78
C ASN A 82 0.08 -5.67 13.89
N SER A 83 0.41 -4.99 15.01
CA SER A 83 0.27 -3.54 15.08
C SER A 83 1.52 -2.86 14.52
N TYR A 84 1.32 -1.87 13.66
CA TYR A 84 2.38 -1.03 13.07
C TYR A 84 2.17 0.42 13.45
N ASP A 85 3.27 1.15 13.65
CA ASP A 85 3.22 2.60 13.84
C ASP A 85 2.90 3.29 12.51
N TYR A 86 3.54 2.83 11.43
CA TYR A 86 3.31 3.32 10.05
C TYR A 86 3.18 2.17 9.06
N ILE A 87 2.31 2.38 8.08
CA ILE A 87 2.11 1.53 6.91
C ILE A 87 2.39 2.35 5.65
N HIS A 88 3.31 1.88 4.82
CA HIS A 88 3.72 2.52 3.57
C HIS A 88 3.18 1.73 2.39
N ILE A 89 2.38 2.35 1.54
CA ILE A 89 1.82 1.74 0.33
C ILE A 89 2.63 2.23 -0.87
N LEU A 90 3.31 1.33 -1.58
CA LEU A 90 4.29 1.66 -2.60
C LEU A 90 4.22 0.69 -3.78
N ASP A 91 4.62 1.14 -4.95
CA ASP A 91 5.02 0.23 -6.03
C ASP A 91 6.43 -0.33 -5.75
N ALA A 92 6.67 -1.58 -6.09
CA ALA A 92 7.99 -2.20 -5.92
C ALA A 92 9.11 -1.46 -6.68
N LYS A 93 8.77 -0.77 -7.78
CA LYS A 93 9.71 0.06 -8.56
C LYS A 93 10.12 1.36 -7.88
N ASP A 94 9.32 1.85 -6.91
CA ASP A 94 9.56 3.11 -6.21
C ASP A 94 10.54 2.83 -5.06
N PHE A 95 11.82 3.07 -5.31
CA PHE A 95 12.87 2.84 -4.32
C PHE A 95 13.21 4.14 -3.58
N PRO A 96 13.40 4.13 -2.25
CA PRO A 96 13.62 5.34 -1.47
C PRO A 96 14.96 5.98 -1.81
N LEU A 97 14.98 7.32 -1.81
CA LEU A 97 16.19 8.12 -2.00
C LEU A 97 17.03 8.24 -0.72
N LYS A 98 16.43 7.92 0.42
CA LYS A 98 17.05 8.03 1.75
C LYS A 98 17.08 6.68 2.46
N GLY A 99 17.95 6.57 3.46
CA GLY A 99 18.06 5.36 4.28
C GLY A 99 16.85 5.15 5.17
N LEU A 100 16.65 3.89 5.60
CA LEU A 100 15.54 3.51 6.48
C LEU A 100 15.62 4.18 7.84
N GLU A 101 16.84 4.44 8.32
CA GLU A 101 17.04 5.16 9.59
C GLU A 101 16.52 6.60 9.52
N GLU A 102 16.81 7.30 8.41
CA GLU A 102 16.28 8.66 8.19
C GLU A 102 14.76 8.65 8.06
N LEU A 103 14.17 7.64 7.39
CA LEU A 103 12.72 7.48 7.29
C LEU A 103 12.10 7.24 8.68
N ASN A 104 12.68 6.32 9.45
CA ASN A 104 12.23 6.05 10.82
C ASN A 104 12.31 7.30 11.70
N GLN A 105 13.41 8.04 11.66
CA GLN A 105 13.59 9.28 12.41
C GLN A 105 12.57 10.35 11.97
N PHE A 106 12.32 10.48 10.68
CA PHE A 106 11.30 11.40 10.14
C PHE A 106 9.91 11.05 10.68
N CYS A 107 9.51 9.77 10.62
CA CYS A 107 8.23 9.30 11.15
C CYS A 107 8.13 9.53 12.67
N CYS A 108 9.22 9.33 13.43
CA CYS A 108 9.25 9.63 14.86
C CYS A 108 9.00 11.12 15.14
N THR A 109 9.60 12.01 14.33
CA THR A 109 9.46 13.46 14.50
C THR A 109 8.06 13.95 14.11
N CYS A 110 7.43 13.27 13.15
CA CYS A 110 6.12 13.60 12.60
C CYS A 110 5.05 12.58 13.05
N SER A 111 5.19 12.01 14.24
CA SER A 111 4.25 11.01 14.76
C SER A 111 2.80 11.49 14.67
N GLU A 112 1.89 10.58 14.35
CA GLU A 112 0.45 10.83 14.17
C GLU A 112 0.07 11.66 12.92
N ARG A 113 0.98 11.85 11.96
CA ARG A 113 0.66 12.50 10.68
C ARG A 113 0.52 11.48 9.57
N GLU A 114 -0.47 11.70 8.71
CA GLU A 114 -0.66 10.97 7.46
C GLU A 114 0.09 11.68 6.33
N PHE A 115 0.85 10.92 5.54
CA PHE A 115 1.58 11.44 4.37
C PHE A 115 0.91 10.94 3.10
N MET A 116 -0.02 11.74 2.58
CA MET A 116 -0.75 11.46 1.35
C MET A 116 -0.91 12.73 0.52
N GLU A 117 -0.90 12.60 -0.79
CA GLU A 117 -1.20 13.69 -1.71
C GLU A 117 -2.68 13.60 -2.08
N VAL A 118 -3.46 14.62 -1.72
CA VAL A 118 -4.90 14.67 -1.96
C VAL A 118 -5.28 16.05 -2.47
N ARG A 119 -6.11 16.11 -3.51
CA ARG A 119 -6.65 17.37 -4.06
C ARG A 119 -8.13 17.22 -4.41
N PRO A 120 -8.93 18.28 -4.38
CA PRO A 120 -10.32 18.24 -4.81
C PRO A 120 -10.43 17.77 -6.27
N LEU A 121 -11.37 16.89 -6.56
CA LEU A 121 -11.65 16.43 -7.92
C LEU A 121 -12.46 17.48 -8.67
N SER A 122 -11.78 18.40 -9.37
CA SER A 122 -12.38 19.59 -10.00
C SER A 122 -13.10 19.33 -11.33
N LYS A 123 -12.96 18.14 -11.93
CA LYS A 123 -13.41 17.87 -13.32
C LYS A 123 -14.77 17.22 -13.47
N LEU A 124 -15.41 16.84 -12.40
CA LEU A 124 -16.73 16.23 -12.41
C LEU A 124 -17.60 17.00 -11.41
N ASN A 125 -18.89 17.15 -11.67
CA ASN A 125 -19.87 17.75 -10.76
C ASN A 125 -20.03 16.93 -9.44
N TYR A 126 -18.92 16.47 -8.89
CA TYR A 126 -18.84 15.71 -7.66
C TYR A 126 -18.04 16.47 -6.61
N PRO A 127 -18.67 17.45 -5.92
CA PRO A 127 -17.98 18.32 -4.95
C PRO A 127 -17.48 17.58 -3.70
N LEU A 128 -17.77 16.29 -3.57
CA LEU A 128 -17.48 15.47 -2.40
C LEU A 128 -16.34 14.45 -2.61
N TYR A 129 -15.65 14.51 -3.75
CA TYR A 129 -14.56 13.56 -4.03
C TYR A 129 -13.21 14.26 -4.12
N TYR A 130 -12.20 13.54 -3.68
CA TYR A 130 -10.81 13.96 -3.77
C TYR A 130 -10.03 12.98 -4.63
N GLU A 131 -9.08 13.48 -5.37
CA GLU A 131 -8.14 12.72 -6.17
C GLU A 131 -6.74 12.83 -5.55
N GLY A 132 -5.97 11.74 -5.54
CA GLY A 132 -4.62 11.74 -5.00
C GLY A 132 -3.76 10.63 -5.57
N LYS A 133 -2.63 10.38 -4.91
CA LYS A 133 -1.78 9.22 -5.19
C LYS A 133 -2.06 8.13 -4.18
N TYR A 134 -2.08 6.88 -4.64
CA TYR A 134 -2.21 5.74 -3.73
C TYR A 134 -0.89 5.40 -3.00
N GLN A 135 0.25 5.90 -3.51
CA GLN A 135 1.50 5.85 -2.76
C GLN A 135 1.39 6.81 -1.58
N MET A 136 1.36 6.24 -0.41
CA MET A 136 1.16 7.00 0.83
C MET A 136 1.84 6.31 2.01
N SER A 137 2.04 7.08 3.07
CA SER A 137 2.46 6.56 4.36
C SER A 137 1.43 6.99 5.40
N ILE A 138 0.77 6.03 6.00
CA ILE A 138 -0.33 6.23 6.94
C ILE A 138 -0.03 5.60 8.28
N THR A 139 -0.61 6.14 9.33
CA THR A 139 -0.51 5.55 10.67
C THR A 139 -1.30 4.23 10.72
N GLY A 140 -0.91 3.33 11.62
CA GLY A 140 -1.65 2.09 11.85
C GLY A 140 -3.10 2.37 12.24
N LYS A 141 -3.36 3.42 13.04
CA LYS A 141 -4.71 3.84 13.42
C LYS A 141 -5.57 4.21 12.21
N TYR A 142 -4.98 4.95 11.25
CA TYR A 142 -5.71 5.33 10.03
C TYR A 142 -5.94 4.13 9.11
N ALA A 143 -4.99 3.20 9.04
CA ALA A 143 -5.18 1.95 8.31
C ALA A 143 -6.35 1.13 8.87
N ASP A 144 -6.46 0.99 10.19
CA ASP A 144 -7.58 0.31 10.86
C ASP A 144 -8.91 1.04 10.58
N PHE A 145 -8.91 2.36 10.58
CA PHE A 145 -10.09 3.15 10.20
C PHE A 145 -10.50 2.86 8.75
N LEU A 146 -9.55 2.84 7.78
CA LEU A 146 -9.85 2.54 6.38
C LEU A 146 -10.44 1.14 6.21
N ILE A 147 -9.84 0.11 6.84
CA ILE A 147 -10.31 -1.27 6.76
C ILE A 147 -11.74 -1.38 7.31
N ASN A 148 -11.99 -0.81 8.48
CA ASN A 148 -13.30 -0.84 9.12
C ASN A 148 -14.34 -0.08 8.28
N SER A 149 -13.98 1.06 7.72
CA SER A 149 -14.87 1.85 6.85
C SER A 149 -15.20 1.11 5.55
N CYS A 150 -14.22 0.43 4.96
CA CYS A 150 -14.44 -0.38 3.75
C CYS A 150 -15.26 -1.64 4.04
N SER A 151 -15.11 -2.25 5.22
CA SER A 151 -15.90 -3.43 5.62
C SER A 151 -17.36 -3.10 5.95
N LEU A 152 -17.62 -1.91 6.49
CA LEU A 152 -18.96 -1.41 6.79
C LEU A 152 -19.71 -0.87 5.54
N GLY A 153 -18.99 -0.61 4.46
CA GLY A 153 -19.52 0.14 3.34
C GLY A 153 -19.34 -0.52 1.98
N TYR A 154 -20.13 -1.55 1.67
CA TYR A 154 -20.43 -1.87 0.26
C TYR A 154 -20.78 -0.59 -0.55
N SER A 155 -21.31 0.45 0.11
CA SER A 155 -21.66 1.73 -0.53
C SER A 155 -20.42 2.56 -0.93
N LEU A 156 -19.39 2.66 -0.09
CA LEU A 156 -18.18 3.45 -0.39
C LEU A 156 -17.34 2.78 -1.49
N TYR A 157 -17.06 1.50 -1.33
CA TYR A 157 -16.34 0.71 -2.34
C TYR A 157 -17.07 0.76 -3.69
N SER A 158 -18.40 0.53 -3.72
CA SER A 158 -19.17 0.57 -4.96
C SER A 158 -19.19 1.94 -5.63
N GLN A 159 -19.14 3.04 -4.86
CA GLN A 159 -19.09 4.38 -5.42
C GLN A 159 -17.75 4.68 -6.12
N ILE A 160 -16.62 4.30 -5.49
CA ILE A 160 -15.31 4.58 -6.06
C ILE A 160 -14.92 3.64 -7.19
N THR A 161 -15.46 2.42 -7.26
CA THR A 161 -15.16 1.43 -8.33
C THR A 161 -15.65 1.84 -9.72
N HIS A 162 -16.49 2.87 -9.83
CA HIS A 162 -16.90 3.45 -11.10
C HIS A 162 -15.81 4.31 -11.76
N PHE A 163 -14.79 4.72 -11.03
CA PHE A 163 -13.70 5.52 -11.58
C PHE A 163 -12.64 4.64 -12.26
N PRO A 164 -11.92 5.15 -13.28
CA PRO A 164 -10.88 4.41 -13.99
C PRO A 164 -9.69 3.99 -13.10
N TYR A 165 -9.44 4.75 -12.04
CA TYR A 165 -8.37 4.51 -11.06
C TYR A 165 -8.94 4.69 -9.65
N PRO A 166 -9.76 3.73 -9.17
CA PRO A 166 -10.48 3.89 -7.91
C PRO A 166 -9.57 4.05 -6.70
N GLU A 167 -8.35 3.50 -6.75
CA GLU A 167 -7.33 3.63 -5.71
C GLU A 167 -6.83 5.07 -5.51
N THR A 168 -7.11 5.97 -6.44
CA THR A 168 -6.73 7.40 -6.34
C THR A 168 -7.88 8.28 -5.86
N ILE A 169 -9.05 7.73 -5.60
CA ILE A 169 -10.24 8.46 -5.17
C ILE A 169 -10.39 8.36 -3.66
N PHE A 170 -10.49 9.50 -3.03
CA PHE A 170 -10.70 9.63 -1.59
C PHE A 170 -12.05 10.29 -1.32
N LEU A 171 -12.74 9.77 -0.31
CA LEU A 171 -13.97 10.35 0.20
C LEU A 171 -13.65 11.20 1.43
N PRO A 172 -14.37 12.31 1.64
CA PRO A 172 -14.19 13.16 2.82
C PRO A 172 -14.58 12.47 4.12
#